data_f5b92f243b7f214d848635cd513230c4
#
_entry.id   f5b92f243b7f214d848635cd513230c4
#
_cell.length_a   1.000
_cell.length_b   1.000
_cell.length_c   1.000
_cell.angle_alpha   90.00
_cell.angle_beta   90.00
_cell.angle_gamma   90.00
#
_symmetry.space_group_name_H-M   'P 1'
#
loop_
_entity.id
_entity.type
_entity.pdbx_description
1 polymer ?
#
loop_
_entity_poly.entity_id
_entity_poly.type
_entity_poly.pdbx_seq_one_letter_code
_entity_poly.pdbx_strand_id
1 'polypeptide(L)'
;VSVSVTGPAGKQVICPYGIIDRTQTAIIEMSGAAGITQVHGDEKNPLYATTYGVGEVICDAIRNGCHRFIIGIGGSATNDGGIGMLQALGFGLLDAEGKQVPFGAVGLESLTAITADHVLPELSECTFRIACDVTNPLCGSNGCSAVFGPQKGADAVMIKRMDTSLASYAALCRKTFPNVDAEFPGTGAAGGLGFAFQTFLSASLEPGIQIICLLYTSDA
;
A
#
# COMPACT_ATOMS: atom_id res chain seq x y z
N VAL A 1 4.29 -10.05 17.54
CA VAL A 1 5.39 -10.44 16.64
C VAL A 1 6.10 -9.20 16.14
N SER A 2 7.40 -9.30 15.83
CA SER A 2 8.17 -8.21 15.21
C SER A 2 9.03 -8.80 14.10
N VAL A 3 9.08 -8.13 12.95
CA VAL A 3 9.84 -8.54 11.78
C VAL A 3 10.73 -7.40 11.28
N SER A 4 11.93 -7.73 10.76
CA SER A 4 12.79 -6.76 10.08
C SER A 4 12.38 -6.66 8.62
N VAL A 5 12.04 -5.45 8.19
CA VAL A 5 11.52 -5.17 6.84
C VAL A 5 12.19 -3.94 6.24
N THR A 6 12.01 -3.75 4.95
CA THR A 6 12.45 -2.57 4.21
C THR A 6 11.61 -1.36 4.60
N GLY A 7 12.20 -0.38 5.27
CA GLY A 7 11.57 0.89 5.60
C GLY A 7 11.33 1.80 4.38
N PRO A 8 10.64 2.93 4.58
CA PRO A 8 10.27 3.81 3.48
C PRO A 8 11.46 4.39 2.71
N ALA A 9 12.61 4.59 3.34
CA ALA A 9 13.86 5.05 2.71
C ALA A 9 14.77 3.89 2.23
N GLY A 10 14.27 2.66 2.13
CA GLY A 10 15.04 1.51 1.70
C GLY A 10 15.96 0.91 2.77
N LYS A 11 15.98 1.47 3.99
CA LYS A 11 16.75 0.94 5.14
C LYS A 11 15.93 -0.06 5.92
N GLN A 12 16.60 -1.01 6.59
CA GLN A 12 15.91 -1.97 7.46
C GLN A 12 15.31 -1.30 8.69
N VAL A 13 14.07 -1.65 8.99
CA VAL A 13 13.34 -1.20 10.18
C VAL A 13 12.66 -2.39 10.85
N ILE A 14 12.40 -2.28 12.15
CA ILE A 14 11.64 -3.31 12.88
C ILE A 14 10.16 -2.90 12.88
N CYS A 15 9.32 -3.72 12.31
CA CYS A 15 7.88 -3.52 12.30
C CYS A 15 7.18 -4.51 13.24
N PRO A 16 6.56 -4.04 14.33
CA PRO A 16 5.71 -4.88 15.17
C PRO A 16 4.33 -5.06 14.53
N TYR A 17 3.72 -6.23 14.72
CA TYR A 17 2.32 -6.49 14.40
C TYR A 17 1.70 -7.49 15.37
N GLY A 18 0.37 -7.47 15.50
CA GLY A 18 -0.37 -8.38 16.38
C GLY A 18 -0.90 -9.61 15.62
N ILE A 19 -1.03 -10.74 16.33
CA ILE A 19 -1.74 -11.93 15.83
C ILE A 19 -2.83 -12.29 16.83
N ILE A 20 -4.05 -12.46 16.34
CA ILE A 20 -5.16 -13.07 17.10
C ILE A 20 -5.18 -14.56 16.73
N ASP A 21 -4.58 -15.39 17.58
CA ASP A 21 -4.38 -16.83 17.31
C ASP A 21 -5.68 -17.58 17.00
N ARG A 22 -6.75 -17.27 17.76
CA ARG A 22 -8.06 -17.96 17.60
C ARG A 22 -8.63 -17.83 16.18
N THR A 23 -8.38 -16.71 15.51
CA THR A 23 -8.93 -16.40 14.18
C THR A 23 -7.86 -16.34 13.09
N GLN A 24 -6.59 -16.56 13.45
CA GLN A 24 -5.44 -16.40 12.54
C GLN A 24 -5.46 -15.04 11.83
N THR A 25 -5.74 -13.98 12.61
CA THR A 25 -5.87 -12.62 12.10
C THR A 25 -4.63 -11.81 12.45
N ALA A 26 -3.96 -11.26 11.44
CA ALA A 26 -2.89 -10.28 11.62
C ALA A 26 -3.46 -8.86 11.75
N ILE A 27 -3.00 -8.10 12.74
CA ILE A 27 -3.29 -6.67 12.91
C ILE A 27 -2.01 -5.90 12.65
N ILE A 28 -1.99 -5.11 11.59
CA ILE A 28 -0.81 -4.41 11.08
C ILE A 28 -1.08 -2.91 11.02
N GLU A 29 -0.15 -2.11 11.55
CA GLU A 29 -0.07 -0.68 11.29
C GLU A 29 1.00 -0.44 10.22
N MET A 30 0.57 0.00 9.01
CA MET A 30 1.51 0.21 7.90
C MET A 30 2.60 1.22 8.23
N SER A 31 2.34 2.16 9.13
CA SER A 31 3.32 3.15 9.58
C SER A 31 4.53 2.55 10.30
N GLY A 32 4.43 1.31 10.80
CA GLY A 32 5.56 0.54 11.32
C GLY A 32 6.57 0.14 10.23
N ALA A 33 6.12 0.00 8.98
CA ALA A 33 6.96 -0.38 7.83
C ALA A 33 7.20 0.77 6.84
N ALA A 34 6.25 1.73 6.71
CA ALA A 34 6.32 2.78 5.68
C ALA A 34 5.84 4.15 6.22
N GLY A 35 6.05 4.40 7.52
CA GLY A 35 5.56 5.58 8.22
C GLY A 35 6.39 6.84 8.01
N ILE A 36 5.71 8.00 8.06
CA ILE A 36 6.33 9.32 7.88
C ILE A 36 7.31 9.66 9.01
N THR A 37 7.15 9.07 10.19
CA THR A 37 8.05 9.25 11.33
C THR A 37 9.39 8.54 11.18
N GLN A 38 9.52 7.70 10.16
CA GLN A 38 10.76 6.95 9.87
C GLN A 38 11.67 7.66 8.87
N VAL A 39 11.22 8.78 8.28
CA VAL A 39 11.99 9.56 7.30
C VAL A 39 12.22 10.98 7.79
N HIS A 40 13.46 11.46 7.68
CA HIS A 40 13.87 12.77 8.18
C HIS A 40 14.75 13.50 7.16
N GLY A 41 14.73 14.83 7.19
CA GLY A 41 15.55 15.65 6.29
C GLY A 41 15.36 15.27 4.82
N ASP A 42 16.45 15.00 4.12
CA ASP A 42 16.47 14.68 2.69
C ASP A 42 15.84 13.30 2.36
N GLU A 43 15.71 12.40 3.34
CA GLU A 43 15.01 11.12 3.16
C GLU A 43 13.50 11.29 3.08
N LYS A 44 12.96 12.43 3.52
CA LYS A 44 11.54 12.76 3.43
C LYS A 44 11.19 13.18 2.00
N ASN A 45 11.18 12.20 1.09
CA ASN A 45 10.95 12.41 -0.33
C ASN A 45 9.99 11.33 -0.88
N PRO A 46 8.72 11.66 -1.18
CA PRO A 46 7.72 10.69 -1.61
C PRO A 46 7.96 10.13 -3.01
N LEU A 47 8.88 10.70 -3.80
CA LEU A 47 9.27 10.12 -5.09
C LEU A 47 10.02 8.80 -4.93
N TYR A 48 10.73 8.62 -3.82
CA TYR A 48 11.57 7.43 -3.58
C TYR A 48 11.09 6.56 -2.42
N ALA A 49 10.17 7.08 -1.59
CA ALA A 49 9.63 6.33 -0.47
C ALA A 49 8.78 5.14 -0.95
N THR A 50 9.01 3.96 -0.35
CA THR A 50 8.42 2.70 -0.79
C THR A 50 7.51 2.06 0.25
N THR A 51 6.48 1.36 -0.24
CA THR A 51 5.60 0.48 0.55
C THR A 51 6.10 -0.97 0.61
N TYR A 52 7.31 -1.28 0.12
CA TYR A 52 7.82 -2.66 0.02
C TYR A 52 7.76 -3.41 1.35
N GLY A 53 8.16 -2.77 2.44
CA GLY A 53 8.10 -3.36 3.79
C GLY A 53 6.69 -3.73 4.25
N VAL A 54 5.65 -3.06 3.76
CA VAL A 54 4.26 -3.45 4.08
C VAL A 54 3.96 -4.85 3.51
N GLY A 55 4.39 -5.12 2.29
CA GLY A 55 4.28 -6.45 1.69
C GLY A 55 5.12 -7.49 2.42
N GLU A 56 6.33 -7.14 2.88
CA GLU A 56 7.16 -8.05 3.68
C GLU A 56 6.50 -8.43 5.01
N VAL A 57 5.81 -7.49 5.69
CA VAL A 57 5.03 -7.80 6.92
C VAL A 57 3.88 -8.74 6.60
N ILE A 58 3.16 -8.54 5.48
CA ILE A 58 2.08 -9.43 5.05
C ILE A 58 2.65 -10.84 4.78
N CYS A 59 3.76 -10.96 4.08
CA CYS A 59 4.44 -12.24 3.83
C CYS A 59 4.85 -12.95 5.12
N ASP A 60 5.37 -12.20 6.10
CA ASP A 60 5.74 -12.76 7.40
C ASP A 60 4.52 -13.26 8.17
N ALA A 61 3.44 -12.50 8.18
CA ALA A 61 2.19 -12.90 8.81
C ALA A 61 1.57 -14.16 8.17
N ILE A 62 1.62 -14.28 6.83
CA ILE A 62 1.21 -15.50 6.11
C ILE A 62 2.06 -16.70 6.56
N ARG A 63 3.38 -16.57 6.64
CA ARG A 63 4.28 -17.64 7.13
C ARG A 63 3.98 -18.04 8.57
N ASN A 64 3.45 -17.11 9.39
CA ASN A 64 2.96 -17.37 10.74
C ASN A 64 1.50 -17.92 10.79
N GLY A 65 0.94 -18.31 9.64
CA GLY A 65 -0.37 -18.96 9.53
C GLY A 65 -1.55 -17.98 9.46
N CYS A 66 -1.31 -16.67 9.36
CA CYS A 66 -2.41 -15.71 9.22
C CYS A 66 -2.97 -15.73 7.80
N HIS A 67 -4.31 -15.71 7.71
CA HIS A 67 -5.04 -15.59 6.45
C HIS A 67 -6.12 -14.49 6.49
N ARG A 68 -6.25 -13.80 7.61
CA ARG A 68 -7.10 -12.62 7.78
C ARG A 68 -6.25 -11.44 8.18
N PHE A 69 -6.50 -10.30 7.56
CA PHE A 69 -5.70 -9.10 7.77
C PHE A 69 -6.58 -7.92 8.11
N ILE A 70 -6.22 -7.21 9.17
CA ILE A 70 -6.73 -5.90 9.51
C ILE A 70 -5.53 -4.96 9.45
N ILE A 71 -5.56 -4.00 8.52
CA ILE A 71 -4.41 -3.14 8.27
C ILE A 71 -4.82 -1.68 8.39
N GLY A 72 -4.23 -0.97 9.34
CA GLY A 72 -4.32 0.48 9.44
C GLY A 72 -3.36 1.14 8.44
N ILE A 73 -3.86 2.06 7.60
CA ILE A 73 -3.04 2.69 6.55
C ILE A 73 -2.79 4.19 6.78
N GLY A 74 -2.94 4.66 8.02
CA GLY A 74 -2.63 6.03 8.41
C GLY A 74 -1.12 6.31 8.52
N GLY A 75 -0.72 7.59 8.46
CA GLY A 75 0.64 8.05 8.76
C GLY A 75 1.73 7.69 7.75
N SER A 76 1.40 7.46 6.46
CA SER A 76 2.35 7.04 5.42
C SER A 76 3.37 8.10 5.02
N ALA A 77 4.60 7.67 4.68
CA ALA A 77 5.63 8.47 4.00
C ALA A 77 5.52 8.41 2.47
N THR A 78 4.80 7.45 1.95
CA THR A 78 4.84 6.95 0.56
C THR A 78 3.79 7.59 -0.34
N ASN A 79 4.07 7.63 -1.65
CA ASN A 79 3.13 8.01 -2.71
C ASN A 79 3.34 7.13 -3.96
N ASP A 80 3.66 5.87 -3.74
CA ASP A 80 4.06 4.90 -4.75
C ASP A 80 2.90 4.06 -5.32
N GLY A 81 1.64 4.42 -5.02
CA GLY A 81 0.49 3.65 -5.49
C GLY A 81 0.42 2.22 -4.93
N GLY A 82 1.23 1.91 -3.91
CA GLY A 82 1.33 0.56 -3.33
C GLY A 82 2.17 -0.42 -4.15
N ILE A 83 2.89 0.04 -5.20
CA ILE A 83 3.68 -0.87 -6.05
C ILE A 83 4.78 -1.59 -5.28
N GLY A 84 5.40 -0.95 -4.29
CA GLY A 84 6.39 -1.62 -3.45
C GLY A 84 5.80 -2.81 -2.71
N MET A 85 4.63 -2.66 -2.09
CA MET A 85 3.91 -3.76 -1.43
C MET A 85 3.63 -4.89 -2.42
N LEU A 86 3.13 -4.57 -3.60
CA LEU A 86 2.82 -5.56 -4.64
C LEU A 86 4.07 -6.31 -5.10
N GLN A 87 5.21 -5.63 -5.27
CA GLN A 87 6.50 -6.28 -5.59
C GLN A 87 6.91 -7.30 -4.52
N ALA A 88 6.78 -6.95 -3.24
CA ALA A 88 7.10 -7.87 -2.15
C ALA A 88 6.15 -9.07 -2.09
N LEU A 89 4.91 -8.92 -2.54
CA LEU A 89 3.92 -10.00 -2.67
C LEU A 89 4.09 -10.86 -3.93
N GLY A 90 5.05 -10.53 -4.81
CA GLY A 90 5.40 -11.30 -5.99
C GLY A 90 4.75 -10.83 -7.29
N PHE A 91 4.07 -9.68 -7.30
CA PHE A 91 3.61 -9.08 -8.56
C PHE A 91 4.80 -8.56 -9.39
N GLY A 92 4.75 -8.78 -10.68
CA GLY A 92 5.65 -8.15 -11.63
C GLY A 92 5.13 -6.76 -12.00
N LEU A 93 5.85 -5.72 -11.59
CA LEU A 93 5.62 -4.32 -11.97
C LEU A 93 6.74 -3.96 -12.94
N LEU A 94 6.50 -4.11 -14.25
CA LEU A 94 7.57 -4.18 -15.23
C LEU A 94 7.66 -2.93 -16.11
N ASP A 95 8.91 -2.55 -16.42
CA ASP A 95 9.22 -1.53 -17.43
C ASP A 95 9.15 -2.09 -18.86
N ALA A 96 9.53 -1.27 -19.86
CA ALA A 96 9.52 -1.65 -21.27
C ALA A 96 10.52 -2.78 -21.62
N GLU A 97 11.55 -2.95 -20.80
CA GLU A 97 12.55 -4.01 -20.91
C GLU A 97 12.17 -5.29 -20.16
N GLY A 98 11.00 -5.32 -19.51
CA GLY A 98 10.51 -6.46 -18.73
C GLY A 98 11.21 -6.61 -17.36
N LYS A 99 11.84 -5.56 -16.84
CA LYS A 99 12.47 -5.54 -15.52
C LYS A 99 11.53 -4.91 -14.49
N GLN A 100 11.65 -5.33 -13.24
CA GLN A 100 10.96 -4.69 -12.13
C GLN A 100 11.32 -3.19 -12.07
N VAL A 101 10.30 -2.34 -11.99
CA VAL A 101 10.50 -0.90 -11.81
C VAL A 101 11.14 -0.60 -10.45
N PRO A 102 11.87 0.51 -10.30
CA PRO A 102 12.46 0.90 -9.02
C PRO A 102 11.37 1.22 -7.97
N PHE A 103 11.78 1.26 -6.71
CA PHE A 103 10.92 1.67 -5.60
C PHE A 103 10.47 3.13 -5.70
N GLY A 104 9.33 3.42 -5.07
CA GLY A 104 8.78 4.77 -4.96
C GLY A 104 7.94 5.19 -6.17
N ALA A 105 7.44 6.41 -6.12
CA ALA A 105 6.62 6.98 -7.19
C ALA A 105 7.35 7.08 -8.54
N VAL A 106 8.68 7.19 -8.53
CA VAL A 106 9.50 7.17 -9.76
C VAL A 106 9.35 5.85 -10.52
N GLY A 107 9.09 4.75 -9.84
CA GLY A 107 8.82 3.46 -10.47
C GLY A 107 7.58 3.46 -11.34
N LEU A 108 6.56 4.21 -10.95
CA LEU A 108 5.33 4.35 -11.74
C LEU A 108 5.54 5.02 -13.10
N GLU A 109 6.58 5.84 -13.25
CA GLU A 109 6.88 6.56 -14.49
C GLU A 109 7.34 5.63 -15.61
N SER A 110 8.02 4.55 -15.27
CA SER A 110 8.52 3.54 -16.20
C SER A 110 7.63 2.31 -16.30
N LEU A 111 6.55 2.23 -15.52
CA LEU A 111 5.67 1.06 -15.48
C LEU A 111 4.88 0.91 -16.78
N THR A 112 5.04 -0.23 -17.46
CA THR A 112 4.38 -0.56 -18.73
C THR A 112 3.55 -1.83 -18.68
N ALA A 113 3.88 -2.78 -17.78
CA ALA A 113 3.17 -4.04 -17.65
C ALA A 113 3.05 -4.47 -16.19
N ILE A 114 1.97 -5.21 -15.89
CA ILE A 114 1.71 -5.79 -14.58
C ILE A 114 1.44 -7.28 -14.79
N THR A 115 2.17 -8.14 -14.06
CA THR A 115 1.97 -9.61 -14.12
C THR A 115 1.75 -10.17 -12.72
N ALA A 116 1.14 -11.36 -12.66
CA ALA A 116 0.85 -12.07 -11.41
C ALA A 116 1.48 -13.47 -11.37
N ASP A 117 2.47 -13.75 -12.22
CA ASP A 117 3.02 -15.09 -12.43
C ASP A 117 3.78 -15.63 -11.20
N HIS A 118 4.26 -14.75 -10.32
CA HIS A 118 5.05 -15.09 -9.13
C HIS A 118 4.39 -14.67 -7.82
N VAL A 119 3.12 -14.29 -7.87
CA VAL A 119 2.35 -13.91 -6.68
C VAL A 119 2.25 -15.10 -5.73
N LEU A 120 2.42 -14.83 -4.43
CA LEU A 120 2.26 -15.83 -3.37
C LEU A 120 0.91 -16.52 -3.49
N PRO A 121 0.86 -17.86 -3.69
CA PRO A 121 -0.40 -18.59 -3.87
C PRO A 121 -1.36 -18.43 -2.70
N GLU A 122 -0.83 -18.33 -1.49
CA GLU A 122 -1.58 -18.19 -0.24
C GLU A 122 -2.42 -16.92 -0.19
N LEU A 123 -2.08 -15.88 -0.98
CA LEU A 123 -2.87 -14.65 -1.06
C LEU A 123 -4.30 -14.90 -1.56
N SER A 124 -4.53 -15.95 -2.34
CA SER A 124 -5.87 -16.32 -2.82
C SER A 124 -6.81 -16.76 -1.70
N GLU A 125 -6.27 -17.19 -0.57
CA GLU A 125 -7.02 -17.61 0.62
C GLU A 125 -7.12 -16.50 1.67
N CYS A 126 -6.44 -15.38 1.44
CA CYS A 126 -6.40 -14.26 2.39
C CYS A 126 -7.57 -13.30 2.22
N THR A 127 -8.00 -12.72 3.32
CA THR A 127 -8.98 -11.63 3.36
C THR A 127 -8.37 -10.38 3.98
N PHE A 128 -8.63 -9.22 3.37
CA PHE A 128 -8.05 -7.94 3.77
C PHE A 128 -9.13 -6.93 4.12
N ARG A 129 -9.10 -6.41 5.34
CA ARG A 129 -9.91 -5.27 5.79
C ARG A 129 -8.98 -4.12 6.13
N ILE A 130 -9.16 -3.01 5.45
CA ILE A 130 -8.26 -1.86 5.53
C ILE A 130 -8.96 -0.74 6.29
N ALA A 131 -8.41 -0.39 7.45
CA ALA A 131 -8.86 0.78 8.22
C ALA A 131 -8.44 2.07 7.52
N CYS A 132 -9.43 2.75 6.92
CA CYS A 132 -9.24 3.93 6.10
C CYS A 132 -10.28 4.99 6.47
N ASP A 133 -9.85 6.07 7.12
CA ASP A 133 -10.73 7.15 7.57
C ASP A 133 -10.75 8.36 6.61
N VAL A 134 -10.10 8.25 5.44
CA VAL A 134 -10.11 9.27 4.39
C VAL A 134 -10.86 8.77 3.16
N THR A 135 -11.48 9.68 2.42
CA THR A 135 -12.29 9.39 1.23
C THR A 135 -11.68 9.89 -0.07
N ASN A 136 -10.44 10.37 -0.03
CA ASN A 136 -9.75 10.91 -1.20
C ASN A 136 -9.62 9.86 -2.30
N PRO A 137 -9.91 10.24 -3.57
CA PRO A 137 -9.63 9.40 -4.72
C PRO A 137 -8.11 9.27 -4.97
N LEU A 138 -7.73 8.40 -5.88
CA LEU A 138 -6.32 8.17 -6.20
C LEU A 138 -5.65 9.43 -6.76
N CYS A 139 -6.28 10.09 -7.74
CA CYS A 139 -5.71 11.18 -8.53
C CYS A 139 -6.57 12.44 -8.52
N GLY A 140 -6.04 13.51 -9.14
CA GLY A 140 -6.73 14.77 -9.34
C GLY A 140 -6.54 15.77 -8.20
N SER A 141 -7.30 16.88 -8.22
CA SER A 141 -7.16 17.97 -7.24
C SER A 141 -7.43 17.55 -5.79
N ASN A 142 -8.24 16.51 -5.59
CA ASN A 142 -8.54 15.91 -4.29
C ASN A 142 -7.81 14.57 -4.10
N GLY A 143 -6.93 14.19 -5.03
CA GLY A 143 -6.17 12.95 -5.00
C GLY A 143 -5.03 12.96 -3.98
N CYS A 144 -4.45 11.79 -3.77
CA CYS A 144 -3.46 11.60 -2.72
C CYS A 144 -2.22 12.49 -2.85
N SER A 145 -1.72 12.70 -4.07
CA SER A 145 -0.53 13.53 -4.30
C SER A 145 -0.79 14.99 -3.98
N ALA A 146 -1.96 15.51 -4.41
CA ALA A 146 -2.33 16.91 -4.18
C ALA A 146 -2.57 17.19 -2.69
N VAL A 147 -3.30 16.32 -2.00
CA VAL A 147 -3.73 16.55 -0.61
C VAL A 147 -2.64 16.19 0.40
N PHE A 148 -1.99 15.03 0.23
CA PHE A 148 -1.04 14.50 1.22
C PHE A 148 0.43 14.63 0.81
N GLY A 149 0.73 14.98 -0.45
CA GLY A 149 2.10 15.16 -0.93
C GLY A 149 2.91 16.21 -0.16
N PRO A 150 2.37 17.41 0.11
CA PRO A 150 3.09 18.47 0.81
C PRO A 150 3.63 18.03 2.18
N GLN A 151 2.82 17.35 2.99
CA GLN A 151 3.27 16.86 4.30
C GLN A 151 4.37 15.78 4.20
N LYS A 152 4.50 15.11 3.05
CA LYS A 152 5.53 14.10 2.74
C LYS A 152 6.79 14.69 2.14
N GLY A 153 6.84 16.02 1.96
CA GLY A 153 7.99 16.73 1.41
C GLY A 153 7.91 17.01 -0.10
N ALA A 154 6.75 16.80 -0.74
CA ALA A 154 6.59 17.09 -2.15
C ALA A 154 6.40 18.59 -2.41
N ASP A 155 7.10 19.11 -3.40
CA ASP A 155 6.81 20.41 -4.02
C ASP A 155 5.74 20.30 -5.14
N ALA A 156 5.36 21.43 -5.73
CA ALA A 156 4.33 21.47 -6.76
C ALA A 156 4.67 20.66 -8.03
N VAL A 157 5.95 20.59 -8.39
CA VAL A 157 6.44 19.82 -9.55
C VAL A 157 6.32 18.34 -9.27
N MET A 158 6.76 17.90 -8.08
CA MET A 158 6.66 16.52 -7.62
C MET A 158 5.21 16.07 -7.54
N ILE A 159 4.30 16.89 -7.00
CA ILE A 159 2.87 16.60 -6.90
C ILE A 159 2.29 16.31 -8.29
N LYS A 160 2.50 17.20 -9.25
CA LYS A 160 2.01 17.02 -10.62
C LYS A 160 2.56 15.74 -11.26
N ARG A 161 3.84 15.48 -11.07
CA ARG A 161 4.55 14.31 -11.60
C ARG A 161 3.96 13.01 -11.03
N MET A 162 3.81 12.93 -9.72
CA MET A 162 3.23 11.77 -9.04
C MET A 162 1.77 11.54 -9.42
N ASP A 163 0.96 12.60 -9.49
CA ASP A 163 -0.45 12.50 -9.87
C ASP A 163 -0.62 11.96 -11.31
N THR A 164 0.20 12.44 -12.25
CA THR A 164 0.22 11.94 -13.63
C THR A 164 0.60 10.47 -13.69
N SER A 165 1.60 10.04 -12.93
CA SER A 165 2.07 8.65 -12.90
C SER A 165 1.03 7.71 -12.29
N LEU A 166 0.35 8.12 -11.22
CA LEU A 166 -0.75 7.38 -10.62
C LEU A 166 -1.95 7.25 -11.56
N ALA A 167 -2.28 8.30 -12.32
CA ALA A 167 -3.34 8.25 -13.33
C ALA A 167 -3.00 7.24 -14.45
N SER A 168 -1.75 7.22 -14.90
CA SER A 168 -1.25 6.25 -15.89
C SER A 168 -1.29 4.82 -15.35
N TYR A 169 -0.89 4.62 -14.10
CA TYR A 169 -0.98 3.35 -13.39
C TYR A 169 -2.42 2.83 -13.30
N ALA A 170 -3.36 3.67 -12.88
CA ALA A 170 -4.78 3.30 -12.85
C ALA A 170 -5.32 2.94 -14.25
N ALA A 171 -4.91 3.68 -15.29
CA ALA A 171 -5.28 3.38 -16.67
C ALA A 171 -4.70 2.03 -17.15
N LEU A 172 -3.48 1.69 -16.72
CA LEU A 172 -2.87 0.39 -17.00
C LEU A 172 -3.62 -0.74 -16.28
N CYS A 173 -3.96 -0.55 -15.00
CA CYS A 173 -4.73 -1.52 -14.22
C CYS A 173 -6.09 -1.84 -14.86
N ARG A 174 -6.80 -0.82 -15.38
CA ARG A 174 -8.10 -1.03 -16.07
C ARG A 174 -8.03 -1.94 -17.29
N LYS A 175 -6.87 -2.09 -17.91
CA LYS A 175 -6.69 -3.02 -19.05
C LYS A 175 -6.55 -4.46 -18.61
N THR A 176 -6.08 -4.69 -17.40
CA THR A 176 -5.68 -6.03 -16.90
C THR A 176 -6.68 -6.59 -15.89
N PHE A 177 -7.25 -5.72 -15.03
CA PHE A 177 -8.12 -6.14 -13.94
C PHE A 177 -9.54 -5.64 -14.12
N PRO A 178 -10.58 -6.46 -13.84
CA PRO A 178 -11.96 -6.00 -13.85
C PRO A 178 -12.22 -5.08 -12.64
N ASN A 179 -13.18 -4.16 -12.79
CA ASN A 179 -13.70 -3.33 -11.69
C ASN A 179 -12.70 -2.37 -11.03
N VAL A 180 -11.67 -1.93 -11.75
CA VAL A 180 -10.72 -0.92 -11.25
C VAL A 180 -11.40 0.44 -11.18
N ASP A 181 -11.52 0.97 -9.97
CA ASP A 181 -12.11 2.29 -9.72
C ASP A 181 -11.12 3.17 -8.92
N ALA A 182 -10.47 4.10 -9.61
CA ALA A 182 -9.54 5.06 -9.01
C ALA A 182 -10.26 6.19 -8.24
N GLU A 183 -11.56 6.36 -8.48
CA GLU A 183 -12.41 7.36 -7.82
C GLU A 183 -13.10 6.81 -6.56
N PHE A 184 -13.00 5.50 -6.32
CA PHE A 184 -13.59 4.89 -5.13
C PHE A 184 -13.04 5.56 -3.85
N PRO A 185 -13.91 5.93 -2.88
CA PRO A 185 -13.50 6.59 -1.66
C PRO A 185 -12.42 5.81 -0.90
N GLY A 186 -11.27 6.47 -0.62
CA GLY A 186 -10.15 5.86 0.10
C GLY A 186 -9.05 5.26 -0.78
N THR A 187 -9.22 5.20 -2.12
CA THR A 187 -8.16 4.72 -3.01
C THR A 187 -6.90 5.57 -2.96
N GLY A 188 -7.02 6.86 -2.66
CA GLY A 188 -5.88 7.75 -2.42
C GLY A 188 -5.22 7.60 -1.05
N ALA A 189 -5.82 6.85 -0.12
CA ALA A 189 -5.23 6.68 1.21
C ALA A 189 -3.81 6.12 1.12
N ALA A 190 -2.92 6.61 2.01
CA ALA A 190 -1.52 6.22 2.07
C ALA A 190 -0.77 6.31 0.73
N GLY A 191 -1.06 7.36 -0.08
CA GLY A 191 -0.38 7.57 -1.36
C GLY A 191 -0.71 6.53 -2.42
N GLY A 192 -1.96 6.04 -2.44
CA GLY A 192 -2.47 5.05 -3.37
C GLY A 192 -2.36 3.60 -2.88
N LEU A 193 -1.91 3.37 -1.65
CA LEU A 193 -1.90 2.04 -1.07
C LEU A 193 -3.33 1.46 -0.96
N GLY A 194 -4.34 2.32 -0.64
CA GLY A 194 -5.75 1.94 -0.67
C GLY A 194 -6.19 1.39 -2.02
N PHE A 195 -5.76 2.04 -3.12
CA PHE A 195 -6.01 1.56 -4.49
C PHE A 195 -5.40 0.17 -4.74
N ALA A 196 -4.14 -0.03 -4.32
CA ALA A 196 -3.48 -1.32 -4.49
C ALA A 196 -4.20 -2.44 -3.73
N PHE A 197 -4.57 -2.21 -2.49
CA PHE A 197 -5.34 -3.18 -1.70
C PHE A 197 -6.67 -3.55 -2.36
N GLN A 198 -7.43 -2.55 -2.80
CA GLN A 198 -8.73 -2.77 -3.45
C GLN A 198 -8.59 -3.52 -4.77
N THR A 199 -7.68 -3.06 -5.64
CA THR A 199 -7.54 -3.56 -7.01
C THR A 199 -6.93 -4.96 -7.08
N PHE A 200 -5.90 -5.24 -6.28
CA PHE A 200 -5.09 -6.46 -6.40
C PHE A 200 -5.41 -7.53 -5.35
N LEU A 201 -5.90 -7.11 -4.18
CA LEU A 201 -6.16 -8.01 -3.05
C LEU A 201 -7.65 -8.08 -2.69
N SER A 202 -8.53 -7.48 -3.49
CA SER A 202 -9.99 -7.45 -3.27
C SER A 202 -10.37 -7.00 -1.85
N ALA A 203 -9.57 -6.08 -1.28
CA ALA A 203 -9.74 -5.61 0.08
C ALA A 203 -10.96 -4.71 0.24
N SER A 204 -11.62 -4.77 1.40
CA SER A 204 -12.59 -3.76 1.82
C SER A 204 -11.88 -2.57 2.48
N LEU A 205 -12.23 -1.35 2.04
CA LEU A 205 -11.81 -0.11 2.70
C LEU A 205 -12.94 0.33 3.64
N GLU A 206 -12.67 0.39 4.92
CA GLU A 206 -13.69 0.62 5.94
C GLU A 206 -13.22 1.65 6.98
N PRO A 207 -14.10 2.49 7.55
CA PRO A 207 -13.73 3.33 8.68
C PRO A 207 -13.19 2.48 9.84
N GLY A 208 -12.07 2.91 10.43
CA GLY A 208 -11.39 2.17 11.50
C GLY A 208 -12.31 1.84 12.68
N ILE A 209 -13.23 2.75 13.03
CA ILE A 209 -14.20 2.53 14.11
C ILE A 209 -15.13 1.33 13.83
N GLN A 210 -15.51 1.09 12.57
CA GLN A 210 -16.38 -0.04 12.21
C GLN A 210 -15.65 -1.37 12.39
N ILE A 211 -14.36 -1.42 12.05
CA ILE A 211 -13.54 -2.63 12.24
C ILE A 211 -13.40 -2.94 13.72
N ILE A 212 -13.14 -1.93 14.56
CA ILE A 212 -13.00 -2.08 16.02
C ILE A 212 -14.33 -2.58 16.64
N CYS A 213 -15.45 -1.96 16.29
CA CYS A 213 -16.76 -2.37 16.80
C CYS A 213 -17.06 -3.86 16.52
N LEU A 214 -16.74 -4.33 15.32
CA LEU A 214 -16.97 -5.74 14.94
C LEU A 214 -16.07 -6.71 15.72
N LEU A 215 -14.84 -6.33 16.06
CA LEU A 215 -13.96 -7.15 16.90
C LEU A 215 -14.53 -7.32 18.31
N TYR A 216 -15.13 -6.27 18.89
CA TYR A 216 -15.74 -6.34 20.22
C TYR A 216 -17.07 -7.10 20.24
N THR A 217 -17.85 -7.07 19.16
CA THR A 217 -19.18 -7.73 19.10
C THR A 217 -19.11 -9.20 18.70
N SER A 218 -18.02 -9.66 18.12
CA SER A 218 -17.82 -11.08 17.79
C SER A 218 -17.41 -11.94 18.99
N ASP A 219 -17.16 -11.33 20.14
CA ASP A 219 -16.77 -11.99 21.39
C ASP A 219 -17.94 -12.06 22.43
N ALA A 220 -19.18 -11.65 22.04
CA ALA A 220 -20.35 -11.66 22.90
C ALA A 220 -21.26 -12.89 22.63
#